data_aa4f8b10d63aa77a873d447a3e8b9f67
#
_entry.id   aa4f8b10d63aa77a873d447a3e8b9f67
#
_cell.length_a   1.000
_cell.length_b   1.000
_cell.length_c   1.000
_cell.angle_alpha   90.00
_cell.angle_beta   90.00
_cell.angle_gamma   90.00
#
_symmetry.space_group_name_H-M   'P 1'
#
loop_
_entity.id
_entity.type
_entity.pdbx_description
1 polymer ?
#
loop_
_entity_poly.entity_id
_entity_poly.type
_entity_poly.pdbx_seq_one_letter_code
_entity_poly.pdbx_strand_id
1 'polypeptide(L)'
;SFTRDRVFTFEVLLSFLMTNLQKGLQREIAAFSEAIQSEGGSIPEVSKAAFCKARKKLKPEAFAALSDIITQKFYQSDEAQYWHGYCLKGVDGSTAELPNSKEIQEKYGVFKYRKDGKAICMGRMLMMYDTLNHITLRGSMDRMDESEISMLWKMLLQADLKEKDLLIFDRYYASHLLFFYLQKRGVQFCFRMKKDWWKVVETFNKSGKASQVIKLELPAKDKEGAARLGISQSTIKVRLVRIELESGETEILLTS
;
A
#
# COMPACT_ATOMS: atom_id res chain seq x y z
N SER A 1 28.13 -3.63 -4.14
CA SER A 1 28.65 -3.56 -2.78
C SER A 1 29.30 -2.20 -2.52
N PHE A 2 29.08 -1.62 -1.36
CA PHE A 2 29.60 -0.34 -0.91
C PHE A 2 30.86 -0.54 -0.01
N THR A 3 31.72 -1.47 -0.38
CA THR A 3 32.86 -1.92 0.44
C THR A 3 34.15 -1.10 0.28
N ARG A 4 34.16 -0.09 -0.59
CA ARG A 4 35.31 0.81 -0.77
C ARG A 4 34.95 2.20 -0.30
N ASP A 5 35.88 2.91 0.34
CA ASP A 5 35.78 4.34 0.65
C ASP A 5 35.61 5.12 -0.65
N ARG A 6 34.36 5.52 -0.91
CA ARG A 6 33.95 6.37 -2.02
C ARG A 6 33.11 7.51 -1.48
N VAL A 7 33.07 8.60 -2.22
CA VAL A 7 32.30 9.78 -1.84
C VAL A 7 30.82 9.47 -1.56
N PHE A 8 30.20 8.62 -2.37
CA PHE A 8 28.87 8.07 -2.09
C PHE A 8 28.99 6.74 -1.36
N THR A 9 29.08 6.82 -0.02
CA THR A 9 28.79 5.66 0.83
C THR A 9 27.30 5.27 0.71
N PHE A 10 26.90 4.15 1.30
CA PHE A 10 25.49 3.75 1.32
C PHE A 10 24.62 4.80 2.03
N GLU A 11 25.07 5.29 3.19
CA GLU A 11 24.36 6.26 4.01
C GLU A 11 24.20 7.60 3.26
N VAL A 12 25.29 8.15 2.71
CA VAL A 12 25.26 9.41 1.95
C VAL A 12 24.36 9.32 0.73
N LEU A 13 24.42 8.20 0.01
CA LEU A 13 23.56 7.98 -1.17
C LEU A 13 22.08 7.89 -0.78
N LEU A 14 21.78 7.17 0.31
CA LEU A 14 20.43 7.03 0.81
C LEU A 14 19.89 8.38 1.29
N SER A 15 20.65 9.10 2.12
CA SER A 15 20.26 10.43 2.61
C SER A 15 19.96 11.39 1.46
N PHE A 16 20.81 11.41 0.44
CA PHE A 16 20.57 12.22 -0.75
C PHE A 16 19.27 11.82 -1.49
N LEU A 17 19.01 10.54 -1.65
CA LEU A 17 17.78 10.06 -2.31
C LEU A 17 16.50 10.41 -1.52
N MET A 18 16.60 10.60 -0.22
CA MET A 18 15.48 11.00 0.64
C MET A 18 15.20 12.51 0.63
N THR A 19 16.03 13.34 -0.01
CA THR A 19 15.87 14.81 -0.05
C THR A 19 14.84 15.30 -1.07
N ASN A 20 13.92 14.53 -1.55
CA ASN A 20 12.86 14.96 -2.48
C ASN A 20 13.34 15.85 -3.64
N LEU A 21 14.03 15.26 -4.60
CA LEU A 21 14.68 15.93 -5.73
C LEU A 21 13.68 16.69 -6.62
N GLN A 22 13.76 18.01 -6.66
CA GLN A 22 12.86 18.89 -7.44
C GLN A 22 13.55 19.63 -8.59
N LYS A 23 14.89 19.74 -8.53
CA LYS A 23 15.70 20.49 -9.50
C LYS A 23 16.53 19.57 -10.38
N GLY A 24 17.33 20.13 -11.27
CA GLY A 24 18.29 19.35 -12.04
C GLY A 24 19.30 18.64 -11.14
N LEU A 25 19.56 17.36 -11.38
CA LEU A 25 20.34 16.48 -10.51
C LEU A 25 21.69 17.03 -10.06
N GLN A 26 22.44 17.75 -10.93
CA GLN A 26 23.73 18.34 -10.53
C GLN A 26 23.56 19.47 -9.49
N ARG A 27 22.46 20.25 -9.61
CA ARG A 27 22.15 21.31 -8.64
C ARG A 27 21.74 20.72 -7.29
N GLU A 28 21.00 19.63 -7.29
CA GLU A 28 20.61 18.93 -6.06
C GLU A 28 21.83 18.32 -5.36
N ILE A 29 22.77 17.75 -6.10
CA ILE A 29 24.03 17.23 -5.55
C ILE A 29 24.85 18.36 -4.91
N ALA A 30 24.95 19.52 -5.58
CA ALA A 30 25.66 20.67 -5.05
C ALA A 30 25.02 21.18 -3.75
N ALA A 31 23.69 21.41 -3.76
CA ALA A 31 22.96 21.87 -2.58
C ALA A 31 23.07 20.89 -1.39
N PHE A 32 23.02 19.60 -1.66
CA PHE A 32 23.20 18.58 -0.62
C PHE A 32 24.63 18.60 -0.04
N SER A 33 25.65 18.78 -0.89
CA SER A 33 27.05 18.91 -0.43
C SER A 33 27.24 20.16 0.43
N GLU A 34 26.65 21.29 0.04
CA GLU A 34 26.66 22.53 0.81
C GLU A 34 25.97 22.38 2.16
N ALA A 35 24.81 21.72 2.19
CA ALA A 35 24.08 21.46 3.45
C ALA A 35 24.92 20.62 4.43
N ILE A 36 25.60 19.58 3.96
CA ILE A 36 26.46 18.76 4.82
C ILE A 36 27.66 19.56 5.32
N GLN A 37 28.25 20.40 4.47
CA GLN A 37 29.38 21.25 4.87
C GLN A 37 28.96 22.27 5.93
N SER A 38 27.77 22.85 5.84
CA SER A 38 27.26 23.80 6.83
C SER A 38 27.05 23.18 8.22
N GLU A 39 26.85 21.87 8.28
CA GLU A 39 26.75 21.08 9.53
C GLU A 39 28.10 20.50 10.00
N GLY A 40 29.20 20.95 9.42
CA GLY A 40 30.56 20.52 9.80
C GLY A 40 31.03 19.21 9.18
N GLY A 41 30.23 18.63 8.30
CA GLY A 41 30.59 17.46 7.51
C GLY A 41 31.46 17.86 6.28
N SER A 42 32.09 16.89 5.65
CA SER A 42 32.83 17.10 4.39
C SER A 42 32.44 16.01 3.39
N ILE A 43 31.85 16.45 2.28
CA ILE A 43 31.64 15.60 1.12
C ILE A 43 32.34 16.26 -0.06
N PRO A 44 33.27 15.57 -0.74
CA PRO A 44 33.90 16.10 -1.95
C PRO A 44 32.84 16.37 -3.03
N GLU A 45 33.10 17.37 -3.87
CA GLU A 45 32.24 17.65 -5.01
C GLU A 45 32.09 16.43 -5.93
N VAL A 46 30.85 16.08 -6.24
CA VAL A 46 30.53 14.85 -6.97
C VAL A 46 29.83 15.16 -8.27
N SER A 47 30.26 14.50 -9.31
CA SER A 47 29.59 14.61 -10.60
C SER A 47 28.29 13.77 -10.65
N LYS A 48 27.34 14.23 -11.44
CA LYS A 48 26.12 13.47 -11.81
C LYS A 48 26.43 12.04 -12.26
N ALA A 49 27.53 11.84 -13.00
CA ALA A 49 27.93 10.51 -13.47
C ALA A 49 28.33 9.57 -12.32
N ALA A 50 29.06 10.09 -11.33
CA ALA A 50 29.44 9.33 -10.13
C ALA A 50 28.20 8.91 -9.32
N PHE A 51 27.24 9.83 -9.12
CA PHE A 51 25.96 9.52 -8.48
C PHE A 51 25.20 8.42 -9.24
N CYS A 52 25.03 8.55 -10.55
CA CYS A 52 24.32 7.54 -11.37
C CYS A 52 24.99 6.16 -11.27
N LYS A 53 26.32 6.10 -11.23
CA LYS A 53 27.07 4.84 -11.02
C LYS A 53 26.84 4.27 -9.61
N ALA A 54 26.79 5.12 -8.58
CA ALA A 54 26.52 4.67 -7.21
C ALA A 54 25.07 4.16 -7.06
N ARG A 55 24.10 4.91 -7.58
CA ARG A 55 22.66 4.54 -7.54
C ARG A 55 22.38 3.19 -8.19
N LYS A 56 23.04 2.84 -9.30
CA LYS A 56 22.88 1.53 -9.96
C LYS A 56 23.28 0.32 -9.09
N LYS A 57 24.00 0.54 -7.99
CA LYS A 57 24.39 -0.52 -7.04
C LYS A 57 23.38 -0.71 -5.92
N LEU A 58 22.47 0.22 -5.73
CA LEU A 58 21.38 0.11 -4.76
C LEU A 58 20.39 -0.94 -5.26
N LYS A 59 20.11 -1.90 -4.42
CA LYS A 59 19.06 -2.88 -4.65
C LYS A 59 17.74 -2.32 -4.11
N PRO A 60 16.62 -2.44 -4.84
CA PRO A 60 15.30 -1.98 -4.38
C PRO A 60 14.90 -2.55 -3.01
N GLU A 61 15.31 -3.79 -2.72
CA GLU A 61 15.03 -4.50 -1.47
C GLU A 61 15.61 -3.78 -0.24
N ALA A 62 16.67 -2.97 -0.42
CA ALA A 62 17.25 -2.18 0.67
C ALA A 62 16.25 -1.16 1.22
N PHE A 63 15.41 -0.56 0.37
CA PHE A 63 14.38 0.39 0.81
C PHE A 63 13.26 -0.31 1.58
N ALA A 64 12.85 -1.50 1.15
CA ALA A 64 11.87 -2.29 1.88
C ALA A 64 12.40 -2.69 3.27
N ALA A 65 13.64 -3.17 3.34
CA ALA A 65 14.28 -3.54 4.62
C ALA A 65 14.43 -2.34 5.57
N LEU A 66 14.79 -1.16 5.06
CA LEU A 66 14.85 0.06 5.87
C LEU A 66 13.47 0.51 6.35
N SER A 67 12.45 0.43 5.50
CA SER A 67 11.07 0.70 5.89
C SER A 67 10.62 -0.23 7.00
N ASP A 68 10.94 -1.52 6.91
CA ASP A 68 10.60 -2.51 7.95
C ASP A 68 11.29 -2.18 9.29
N ILE A 69 12.57 -1.81 9.26
CA ILE A 69 13.33 -1.43 10.48
C ILE A 69 12.71 -0.18 11.13
N ILE A 70 12.41 0.85 10.33
CA ILE A 70 11.82 2.10 10.83
C ILE A 70 10.44 1.82 11.42
N THR A 71 9.60 1.09 10.71
CA THR A 71 8.25 0.71 11.14
C THR A 71 8.30 -0.11 12.43
N GLN A 72 9.20 -1.10 12.52
CA GLN A 72 9.36 -1.91 13.70
C GLN A 72 9.80 -1.09 14.91
N LYS A 73 10.79 -0.20 14.76
CA LYS A 73 11.25 0.69 15.82
C LYS A 73 10.15 1.64 16.29
N PHE A 74 9.39 2.20 15.35
CA PHE A 74 8.28 3.08 15.68
C PHE A 74 7.23 2.38 16.54
N TYR A 75 6.80 1.16 16.17
CA TYR A 75 5.82 0.41 16.97
C TYR A 75 6.36 -0.15 18.30
N GLN A 76 7.66 -0.07 18.54
CA GLN A 76 8.28 -0.36 19.84
C GLN A 76 8.39 0.88 20.73
N SER A 77 8.15 2.07 20.20
CA SER A 77 8.14 3.33 20.94
C SER A 77 6.77 3.61 21.56
N ASP A 78 6.73 4.51 22.53
CA ASP A 78 5.49 4.98 23.16
C ASP A 78 4.73 5.99 22.30
N GLU A 79 5.25 6.35 21.13
CA GLU A 79 4.64 7.31 20.19
C GLU A 79 3.55 6.67 19.33
N ALA A 80 3.52 5.34 19.22
CA ALA A 80 2.56 4.63 18.37
C ALA A 80 1.13 4.76 18.90
N GLN A 81 0.25 5.27 18.05
CA GLN A 81 -1.16 5.47 18.37
C GLN A 81 -2.00 4.26 17.92
N TYR A 82 -3.01 3.93 18.71
CA TYR A 82 -3.93 2.83 18.45
C TYR A 82 -5.38 3.28 18.66
N TRP A 83 -6.27 2.87 17.78
CA TRP A 83 -7.70 3.08 17.92
C TRP A 83 -8.34 1.91 18.69
N HIS A 84 -8.78 2.16 19.91
CA HIS A 84 -9.31 1.09 20.78
C HIS A 84 -8.42 -0.17 20.86
N GLY A 85 -7.09 0.04 20.82
CA GLY A 85 -6.09 -1.05 20.85
C GLY A 85 -5.80 -1.70 19.49
N TYR A 86 -6.38 -1.17 18.40
CA TYR A 86 -6.13 -1.64 17.04
C TYR A 86 -5.23 -0.68 16.25
N CYS A 87 -4.35 -1.25 15.42
CA CYS A 87 -3.64 -0.54 14.38
C CYS A 87 -4.54 -0.42 13.14
N LEU A 88 -4.86 0.80 12.71
CA LEU A 88 -5.74 1.06 11.58
C LEU A 88 -4.95 1.06 10.26
N LYS A 89 -5.15 0.04 9.44
CA LYS A 89 -4.41 -0.16 8.19
C LYS A 89 -5.34 0.04 6.98
N GLY A 90 -5.27 1.21 6.37
CA GLY A 90 -5.95 1.46 5.09
C GLY A 90 -5.21 0.79 3.94
N VAL A 91 -5.94 0.19 3.01
CA VAL A 91 -5.38 -0.35 1.77
C VAL A 91 -6.07 0.32 0.59
N ASP A 92 -5.25 0.91 -0.28
CA ASP A 92 -5.77 1.60 -1.47
C ASP A 92 -4.80 1.51 -2.64
N GLY A 93 -5.39 1.57 -3.86
CA GLY A 93 -4.70 1.55 -5.12
C GLY A 93 -4.52 2.95 -5.70
N SER A 94 -3.44 3.15 -6.44
CA SER A 94 -3.15 4.37 -7.17
C SER A 94 -2.38 4.06 -8.45
N THR A 95 -2.08 5.09 -9.22
CA THR A 95 -1.23 4.98 -10.41
C THR A 95 -0.15 6.05 -10.39
N ALA A 96 1.02 5.73 -10.94
CA ALA A 96 2.10 6.68 -11.10
C ALA A 96 2.56 6.74 -12.55
N GLU A 97 2.80 7.95 -13.05
CA GLU A 97 3.51 8.14 -14.30
C GLU A 97 5.00 7.85 -14.08
N LEU A 98 5.56 7.04 -14.95
CA LEU A 98 6.95 6.58 -14.87
C LEU A 98 7.79 7.22 -15.99
N PRO A 99 9.11 7.36 -15.79
CA PRO A 99 10.02 7.82 -16.84
C PRO A 99 9.87 6.97 -18.11
N ASN A 100 9.76 7.62 -19.27
CA ASN A 100 9.55 6.96 -20.54
C ASN A 100 10.88 6.44 -21.14
N SER A 101 11.61 5.60 -20.39
CA SER A 101 12.80 4.91 -20.91
C SER A 101 12.45 3.53 -21.46
N LYS A 102 13.30 2.99 -22.32
CA LYS A 102 13.10 1.70 -22.94
C LYS A 102 12.95 0.58 -21.90
N GLU A 103 13.78 0.58 -20.87
CA GLU A 103 13.76 -0.42 -19.79
C GLU A 103 12.46 -0.34 -18.97
N ILE A 104 11.95 0.88 -18.74
CA ILE A 104 10.68 1.08 -18.03
C ILE A 104 9.51 0.64 -18.89
N GLN A 105 9.53 0.94 -20.19
CA GLN A 105 8.51 0.45 -21.14
C GLN A 105 8.46 -1.07 -21.22
N GLU A 106 9.61 -1.74 -21.25
CA GLU A 106 9.70 -3.20 -21.27
C GLU A 106 9.13 -3.81 -19.99
N LYS A 107 9.40 -3.19 -18.82
CA LYS A 107 8.97 -3.71 -17.53
C LYS A 107 7.50 -3.42 -17.23
N TYR A 108 7.03 -2.18 -17.42
CA TYR A 108 5.70 -1.72 -17.00
C TYR A 108 4.71 -1.59 -18.15
N GLY A 109 5.19 -1.65 -19.37
CA GLY A 109 4.36 -1.43 -20.57
C GLY A 109 4.14 0.04 -20.87
N VAL A 110 3.39 0.27 -21.95
CA VAL A 110 3.02 1.60 -22.43
C VAL A 110 1.51 1.73 -22.40
N PHE A 111 1.01 2.78 -21.80
CA PHE A 111 -0.40 3.06 -21.66
C PHE A 111 -0.81 4.27 -22.51
N LYS A 112 -1.99 4.22 -23.16
CA LYS A 112 -2.57 5.32 -23.92
C LYS A 112 -3.92 5.67 -23.33
N TYR A 113 -4.08 6.88 -22.81
CA TYR A 113 -5.35 7.36 -22.27
C TYR A 113 -6.44 7.51 -23.34
N ARG A 114 -6.03 7.85 -24.56
CA ARG A 114 -6.92 8.00 -25.72
C ARG A 114 -6.28 7.34 -26.94
N LYS A 115 -7.09 6.92 -27.91
CA LYS A 115 -6.57 6.29 -29.16
C LYS A 115 -5.52 7.14 -29.87
N ASP A 116 -5.68 8.47 -29.82
CA ASP A 116 -4.77 9.44 -30.47
C ASP A 116 -3.82 10.10 -29.45
N GLY A 117 -3.82 9.65 -28.19
CA GLY A 117 -3.01 10.20 -27.11
C GLY A 117 -1.56 9.77 -27.18
N LYS A 118 -0.67 10.61 -26.61
CA LYS A 118 0.74 10.27 -26.41
C LYS A 118 0.83 9.03 -25.52
N ALA A 119 1.66 8.10 -25.95
CA ALA A 119 1.96 6.92 -25.14
C ALA A 119 2.83 7.30 -23.92
N ILE A 120 2.40 6.93 -22.73
CA ILE A 120 3.10 7.18 -21.47
C ILE A 120 3.33 5.86 -20.74
N CYS A 121 4.41 5.79 -19.96
CA CYS A 121 4.62 4.69 -19.05
C CYS A 121 3.92 4.97 -17.73
N MET A 122 3.12 4.01 -17.27
CA MET A 122 2.44 4.08 -15.99
C MET A 122 2.62 2.78 -15.22
N GLY A 123 2.72 2.90 -13.91
CA GLY A 123 2.67 1.78 -12.99
C GLY A 123 1.41 1.85 -12.12
N ARG A 124 0.79 0.69 -11.88
CA ARG A 124 -0.23 0.53 -10.86
C ARG A 124 0.43 0.35 -9.50
N MET A 125 -0.02 1.07 -8.51
CA MET A 125 0.50 1.01 -7.15
C MET A 125 -0.59 0.47 -6.22
N LEU A 126 -0.19 -0.30 -5.22
CA LEU A 126 -1.02 -0.67 -4.09
C LEU A 126 -0.25 -0.40 -2.81
N MET A 127 -0.88 0.25 -1.86
CA MET A 127 -0.25 0.63 -0.60
C MET A 127 -1.10 0.19 0.60
N MET A 128 -0.43 -0.26 1.65
CA MET A 128 -1.00 -0.44 2.99
C MET A 128 -0.41 0.65 3.89
N TYR A 129 -1.27 1.42 4.53
CA TYR A 129 -0.93 2.63 5.24
C TYR A 129 -1.58 2.65 6.63
N ASP A 130 -0.78 2.91 7.67
CA ASP A 130 -1.33 3.20 9.00
C ASP A 130 -1.92 4.61 9.00
N THR A 131 -3.24 4.68 9.15
CA THR A 131 -3.99 5.94 9.02
C THR A 131 -3.89 6.85 10.26
N LEU A 132 -3.56 6.29 11.42
CA LEU A 132 -3.36 7.07 12.66
C LEU A 132 -1.94 7.62 12.75
N ASN A 133 -0.96 6.79 12.42
CA ASN A 133 0.45 7.11 12.59
C ASN A 133 1.08 7.68 11.32
N HIS A 134 0.33 7.76 10.22
CA HIS A 134 0.79 8.30 8.94
C HIS A 134 2.03 7.59 8.37
N ILE A 135 2.09 6.26 8.51
CA ILE A 135 3.22 5.45 8.07
C ILE A 135 2.80 4.50 6.95
N THR A 136 3.54 4.49 5.85
CA THR A 136 3.40 3.45 4.82
C THR A 136 4.01 2.16 5.32
N LEU A 137 3.19 1.12 5.46
CA LEU A 137 3.60 -0.19 5.97
C LEU A 137 4.11 -1.12 4.88
N ARG A 138 3.44 -1.09 3.73
CA ARG A 138 3.78 -1.87 2.52
C ARG A 138 3.41 -1.08 1.28
N GLY A 139 4.19 -1.27 0.23
CA GLY A 139 3.89 -0.74 -1.08
C GLY A 139 4.33 -1.73 -2.15
N SER A 140 3.57 -1.82 -3.22
CA SER A 140 3.94 -2.56 -4.42
C SER A 140 3.61 -1.77 -5.67
N MET A 141 4.36 -2.01 -6.75
CA MET A 141 4.10 -1.44 -8.05
C MET A 141 4.17 -2.53 -9.10
N ASP A 142 3.19 -2.57 -9.98
CA ASP A 142 3.10 -3.53 -11.08
C ASP A 142 2.65 -2.83 -12.37
N ARG A 143 2.51 -3.57 -13.44
CA ARG A 143 1.99 -3.11 -14.73
C ARG A 143 0.54 -2.61 -14.58
N MET A 144 0.12 -1.72 -15.48
CA MET A 144 -1.27 -1.21 -15.49
C MET A 144 -2.32 -2.29 -15.78
N ASP A 145 -1.94 -3.37 -16.47
CA ASP A 145 -2.82 -4.50 -16.80
C ASP A 145 -2.94 -5.51 -15.64
N GLU A 146 -2.07 -5.45 -14.62
CA GLU A 146 -2.26 -6.20 -13.38
C GLU A 146 -3.44 -5.63 -12.57
N SER A 147 -4.26 -6.49 -11.98
CA SER A 147 -5.40 -6.04 -11.17
C SER A 147 -4.98 -5.69 -9.75
N GLU A 148 -5.61 -4.66 -9.16
CA GLU A 148 -5.39 -4.31 -7.75
C GLU A 148 -5.75 -5.46 -6.80
N ILE A 149 -6.74 -6.27 -7.15
CA ILE A 149 -7.13 -7.47 -6.38
C ILE A 149 -6.00 -8.50 -6.36
N SER A 150 -5.34 -8.74 -7.51
CA SER A 150 -4.19 -9.64 -7.57
C SER A 150 -3.02 -9.10 -6.74
N MET A 151 -2.73 -7.80 -6.86
CA MET A 151 -1.71 -7.13 -6.05
C MET A 151 -2.02 -7.21 -4.55
N LEU A 152 -3.30 -7.03 -4.17
CA LEU A 152 -3.75 -7.17 -2.78
C LEU A 152 -3.49 -8.57 -2.25
N TRP A 153 -3.85 -9.61 -2.99
CA TRP A 153 -3.60 -10.99 -2.56
C TRP A 153 -2.09 -11.27 -2.38
N LYS A 154 -1.24 -10.82 -3.33
CA LYS A 154 0.21 -10.92 -3.20
C LYS A 154 0.71 -10.24 -1.91
N MET A 155 0.20 -9.04 -1.62
CA MET A 155 0.56 -8.27 -0.43
C MET A 155 0.10 -8.95 0.86
N LEU A 156 -1.16 -9.39 0.96
CA LEU A 156 -1.73 -10.00 2.16
C LEU A 156 -1.10 -11.36 2.50
N LEU A 157 -0.74 -12.15 1.48
CA LEU A 157 -0.08 -13.43 1.68
C LEU A 157 1.35 -13.30 2.23
N GLN A 158 2.01 -12.16 1.99
CA GLN A 158 3.36 -11.87 2.47
C GLN A 158 3.36 -11.00 3.74
N ALA A 159 2.22 -10.38 4.08
CA ALA A 159 2.13 -9.51 5.24
C ALA A 159 2.07 -10.31 6.56
N ASP A 160 2.83 -9.84 7.55
CA ASP A 160 2.70 -10.28 8.94
C ASP A 160 1.51 -9.57 9.61
N LEU A 161 0.30 -10.06 9.28
CA LEU A 161 -0.95 -9.55 9.84
C LEU A 161 -1.17 -10.10 11.24
N LYS A 162 -1.56 -9.24 12.18
CA LYS A 162 -1.77 -9.55 13.60
C LYS A 162 -3.23 -9.39 14.00
N GLU A 163 -3.65 -10.03 15.07
CA GLU A 163 -5.02 -9.94 15.61
C GLU A 163 -5.44 -8.51 15.98
N LYS A 164 -4.46 -7.66 16.32
CA LYS A 164 -4.69 -6.22 16.61
C LYS A 164 -4.65 -5.33 15.36
N ASP A 165 -4.62 -5.89 14.17
CA ASP A 165 -4.77 -5.13 12.94
C ASP A 165 -6.25 -5.00 12.58
N LEU A 166 -6.67 -3.79 12.21
CA LEU A 166 -7.96 -3.52 11.60
C LEU A 166 -7.71 -2.98 10.18
N LEU A 167 -8.04 -3.81 9.20
CA LEU A 167 -7.87 -3.45 7.79
C LEU A 167 -9.10 -2.70 7.27
N ILE A 168 -8.88 -1.56 6.63
CA ILE A 168 -9.91 -0.69 6.06
C ILE A 168 -9.80 -0.73 4.54
N PHE A 169 -10.92 -1.01 3.87
CA PHE A 169 -10.97 -1.16 2.42
C PHE A 169 -12.12 -0.38 1.79
N ASP A 170 -11.88 0.13 0.60
CA ASP A 170 -12.97 0.62 -0.24
C ASP A 170 -13.83 -0.54 -0.79
N ARG A 171 -15.01 -0.19 -1.29
CA ARG A 171 -16.00 -1.10 -1.89
C ARG A 171 -15.45 -1.95 -3.04
N TYR A 172 -14.41 -1.48 -3.73
CA TYR A 172 -13.78 -2.21 -4.82
C TYR A 172 -13.19 -3.56 -4.39
N TYR A 173 -12.68 -3.65 -3.16
CA TYR A 173 -12.02 -4.83 -2.61
C TYR A 173 -12.99 -5.84 -1.97
N ALA A 174 -14.27 -5.48 -1.81
CA ALA A 174 -15.24 -6.34 -1.11
C ALA A 174 -15.46 -7.67 -1.84
N SER A 175 -15.06 -8.78 -1.21
CA SER A 175 -15.28 -10.13 -1.71
C SER A 175 -15.46 -11.13 -0.58
N HIS A 176 -16.28 -12.16 -0.80
CA HIS A 176 -16.50 -13.22 0.20
C HIS A 176 -15.18 -13.88 0.58
N LEU A 177 -14.37 -14.27 -0.41
CA LEU A 177 -13.10 -14.95 -0.16
C LEU A 177 -12.17 -14.13 0.74
N LEU A 178 -12.12 -12.80 0.55
CA LEU A 178 -11.30 -11.93 1.36
C LEU A 178 -11.80 -11.83 2.80
N PHE A 179 -13.13 -11.74 3.03
CA PHE A 179 -13.69 -11.71 4.38
C PHE A 179 -13.38 -13.01 5.13
N PHE A 180 -13.57 -14.16 4.48
CA PHE A 180 -13.25 -15.45 5.06
C PHE A 180 -11.76 -15.60 5.37
N TYR A 181 -10.90 -15.11 4.50
CA TYR A 181 -9.44 -15.13 4.70
C TYR A 181 -9.03 -14.29 5.91
N LEU A 182 -9.51 -13.04 6.00
CA LEU A 182 -9.17 -12.15 7.11
C LEU A 182 -9.69 -12.69 8.44
N GLN A 183 -10.92 -13.22 8.47
CA GLN A 183 -11.48 -13.84 9.67
C GLN A 183 -10.70 -15.09 10.10
N LYS A 184 -10.30 -15.95 9.15
CA LYS A 184 -9.40 -17.07 9.44
C LYS A 184 -8.09 -16.64 10.07
N ARG A 185 -7.55 -15.48 9.64
CA ARG A 185 -6.32 -14.89 10.19
C ARG A 185 -6.52 -14.18 11.54
N GLY A 186 -7.74 -14.11 12.05
CA GLY A 186 -8.08 -13.34 13.26
C GLY A 186 -7.94 -11.82 13.10
N VAL A 187 -7.85 -11.33 11.86
CA VAL A 187 -7.65 -9.91 11.54
C VAL A 187 -9.01 -9.23 11.43
N GLN A 188 -9.16 -8.10 12.11
CA GLN A 188 -10.37 -7.29 12.02
C GLN A 188 -10.41 -6.52 10.70
N PHE A 189 -11.61 -6.25 10.21
CA PHE A 189 -11.78 -5.54 8.94
C PHE A 189 -13.02 -4.66 8.90
N CYS A 190 -12.93 -3.61 8.08
CA CYS A 190 -14.02 -2.71 7.75
C CYS A 190 -14.01 -2.43 6.24
N PHE A 191 -15.09 -2.75 5.56
CA PHE A 191 -15.26 -2.50 4.12
C PHE A 191 -16.40 -1.52 3.89
N ARG A 192 -16.19 -0.52 3.03
CA ARG A 192 -17.30 0.20 2.42
C ARG A 192 -18.03 -0.77 1.47
N MET A 193 -19.36 -0.71 1.47
CA MET A 193 -20.17 -1.58 0.62
C MET A 193 -20.98 -0.76 -0.37
N LYS A 194 -21.16 -1.26 -1.60
CA LYS A 194 -22.15 -0.71 -2.52
C LYS A 194 -23.55 -1.09 -2.04
N LYS A 195 -24.45 -0.10 -1.96
CA LYS A 195 -25.81 -0.25 -1.40
C LYS A 195 -26.67 -1.30 -2.12
N ASP A 196 -26.37 -1.56 -3.38
CA ASP A 196 -27.15 -2.36 -4.32
C ASP A 196 -26.41 -3.59 -4.89
N TRP A 197 -25.17 -3.81 -4.47
CA TRP A 197 -24.34 -4.85 -5.09
C TRP A 197 -24.67 -6.26 -4.62
N TRP A 198 -24.94 -6.42 -3.33
CA TRP A 198 -25.29 -7.72 -2.75
C TRP A 198 -26.70 -7.64 -2.16
N LYS A 199 -27.54 -8.65 -2.46
CA LYS A 199 -28.93 -8.70 -2.01
C LYS A 199 -29.08 -8.49 -0.50
N VAL A 200 -28.15 -9.05 0.31
CA VAL A 200 -28.18 -8.88 1.76
C VAL A 200 -27.90 -7.43 2.18
N VAL A 201 -27.01 -6.74 1.49
CA VAL A 201 -26.68 -5.32 1.74
C VAL A 201 -27.85 -4.44 1.30
N GLU A 202 -28.42 -4.71 0.15
CA GLU A 202 -29.61 -4.01 -0.36
C GLU A 202 -30.80 -4.14 0.60
N THR A 203 -31.06 -5.36 1.07
CA THR A 203 -32.13 -5.63 2.04
C THR A 203 -31.89 -4.89 3.36
N PHE A 204 -30.66 -4.91 3.86
CA PHE A 204 -30.28 -4.15 5.05
C PHE A 204 -30.45 -2.65 4.83
N ASN A 205 -30.01 -2.12 3.70
CA ASN A 205 -30.15 -0.70 3.36
C ASN A 205 -31.63 -0.26 3.36
N LYS A 206 -32.52 -1.06 2.74
CA LYS A 206 -33.96 -0.79 2.68
C LYS A 206 -34.65 -0.94 4.04
N SER A 207 -34.10 -1.70 4.97
CA SER A 207 -34.69 -1.92 6.29
C SER A 207 -34.64 -0.70 7.22
N GLY A 208 -33.81 0.30 6.91
CA GLY A 208 -33.60 1.48 7.75
C GLY A 208 -32.87 1.21 9.07
N LYS A 209 -32.45 -0.03 9.36
CA LYS A 209 -31.74 -0.38 10.60
C LYS A 209 -30.37 0.31 10.65
N ALA A 210 -29.96 0.74 11.84
CA ALA A 210 -28.63 1.30 12.05
C ALA A 210 -27.53 0.23 12.00
N SER A 211 -27.82 -0.99 12.47
CA SER A 211 -26.85 -2.09 12.50
C SER A 211 -27.56 -3.45 12.50
N GLN A 212 -26.91 -4.46 11.90
CA GLN A 212 -27.41 -5.84 11.88
C GLN A 212 -26.24 -6.82 11.74
N VAL A 213 -26.19 -7.84 12.60
CA VAL A 213 -25.32 -9.01 12.39
C VAL A 213 -25.98 -9.94 11.38
N ILE A 214 -25.21 -10.34 10.38
CA ILE A 214 -25.63 -11.26 9.34
C ILE A 214 -24.69 -12.47 9.27
N LYS A 215 -25.18 -13.56 8.71
CA LYS A 215 -24.39 -14.74 8.38
C LYS A 215 -24.11 -14.72 6.88
N LEU A 216 -22.84 -14.76 6.50
CA LEU A 216 -22.43 -14.91 5.12
C LEU A 216 -22.03 -16.35 4.86
N GLU A 217 -22.45 -16.87 3.72
CA GLU A 217 -22.06 -18.19 3.23
C GLU A 217 -20.95 -18.04 2.19
N LEU A 218 -20.02 -19.00 2.17
CA LEU A 218 -18.98 -19.05 1.16
C LEU A 218 -19.59 -19.49 -0.18
N PRO A 219 -19.57 -18.63 -1.22
CA PRO A 219 -20.13 -18.98 -2.51
C PRO A 219 -19.44 -20.18 -3.15
N ALA A 220 -20.18 -20.97 -3.94
CA ALA A 220 -19.63 -22.15 -4.62
C ALA A 220 -18.40 -21.82 -5.48
N LYS A 221 -18.41 -20.68 -6.17
CA LYS A 221 -17.30 -20.20 -7.00
C LYS A 221 -16.00 -19.93 -6.21
N ASP A 222 -16.09 -19.65 -4.91
CA ASP A 222 -14.95 -19.31 -4.07
C ASP A 222 -14.39 -20.51 -3.29
N LYS A 223 -15.04 -21.68 -3.36
CA LYS A 223 -14.65 -22.90 -2.60
C LYS A 223 -13.24 -23.37 -2.93
N GLU A 224 -12.85 -23.36 -4.21
CA GLU A 224 -11.50 -23.77 -4.62
C GLU A 224 -10.44 -22.81 -4.09
N GLY A 225 -10.67 -21.51 -4.20
CA GLY A 225 -9.80 -20.47 -3.64
C GLY A 225 -9.69 -20.59 -2.12
N ALA A 226 -10.80 -20.83 -1.44
CA ALA A 226 -10.84 -21.05 0.01
C ALA A 226 -10.04 -22.29 0.43
N ALA A 227 -10.17 -23.40 -0.30
CA ALA A 227 -9.40 -24.62 -0.04
C ALA A 227 -7.88 -24.37 -0.19
N ARG A 228 -7.46 -23.68 -1.25
CA ARG A 228 -6.03 -23.28 -1.45
C ARG A 228 -5.51 -22.39 -0.31
N LEU A 229 -6.35 -21.55 0.26
CA LEU A 229 -6.03 -20.70 1.41
C LEU A 229 -6.19 -21.42 2.76
N GLY A 230 -6.59 -22.70 2.74
CA GLY A 230 -6.83 -23.51 3.94
C GLY A 230 -8.02 -23.00 4.77
N ILE A 231 -9.02 -22.39 4.14
CA ILE A 231 -10.27 -21.94 4.79
C ILE A 231 -11.23 -23.11 4.79
N SER A 232 -11.60 -23.57 5.99
CA SER A 232 -12.53 -24.70 6.20
C SER A 232 -13.95 -24.24 6.54
N GLN A 233 -14.12 -22.99 6.98
CA GLN A 233 -15.43 -22.46 7.34
C GLN A 233 -16.28 -22.24 6.09
N SER A 234 -17.52 -22.75 6.13
CA SER A 234 -18.53 -22.50 5.09
C SER A 234 -19.34 -21.23 5.35
N THR A 235 -19.28 -20.69 6.57
CA THR A 235 -20.05 -19.52 6.99
C THR A 235 -19.28 -18.67 7.99
N ILE A 236 -19.50 -17.37 7.93
CA ILE A 236 -18.96 -16.39 8.88
C ILE A 236 -20.06 -15.45 9.36
N LYS A 237 -19.88 -14.86 10.55
CA LYS A 237 -20.73 -13.77 11.06
C LYS A 237 -20.00 -12.46 10.81
N VAL A 238 -20.72 -11.49 10.25
CA VAL A 238 -20.23 -10.12 10.04
C VAL A 238 -21.33 -9.14 10.43
N ARG A 239 -20.99 -7.88 10.63
CA ARG A 239 -21.93 -6.82 10.97
C ARG A 239 -22.04 -5.84 9.81
N LEU A 240 -23.26 -5.53 9.42
CA LEU A 240 -23.58 -4.37 8.59
C LEU A 240 -23.89 -3.18 9.49
N VAL A 241 -23.35 -2.02 9.16
CA VAL A 241 -23.57 -0.75 9.86
C VAL A 241 -23.95 0.30 8.84
N ARG A 242 -25.00 1.08 9.15
CA ARG A 242 -25.44 2.24 8.37
C ARG A 242 -24.86 3.50 8.99
N ILE A 243 -24.23 4.34 8.20
CA ILE A 243 -23.71 5.65 8.59
C ILE A 243 -24.33 6.71 7.68
N GLU A 244 -24.88 7.75 8.26
CA GLU A 244 -25.29 8.95 7.53
C GLU A 244 -24.14 9.96 7.60
N LEU A 245 -23.63 10.34 6.45
CA LEU A 245 -22.57 11.33 6.34
C LEU A 245 -23.14 12.73 6.47
N GLU A 246 -22.31 13.69 6.82
CA GLU A 246 -22.70 15.12 6.88
C GLU A 246 -23.25 15.66 5.55
N SER A 247 -22.85 15.06 4.43
CA SER A 247 -23.39 15.34 3.09
C SER A 247 -24.84 14.87 2.89
N GLY A 248 -25.43 14.13 3.84
CA GLY A 248 -26.73 13.47 3.71
C GLY A 248 -26.67 12.12 2.96
N GLU A 249 -25.50 11.71 2.49
CA GLU A 249 -25.33 10.39 1.89
C GLU A 249 -25.28 9.30 2.96
N THR A 250 -25.94 8.19 2.68
CA THR A 250 -25.84 6.99 3.53
C THR A 250 -24.67 6.12 3.04
N GLU A 251 -23.83 5.69 3.95
CA GLU A 251 -22.81 4.65 3.70
C GLU A 251 -23.16 3.37 4.43
N ILE A 252 -22.86 2.23 3.80
CA ILE A 252 -22.97 0.92 4.44
C ILE A 252 -21.57 0.36 4.62
N LEU A 253 -21.26 0.01 5.86
CA LEU A 253 -20.02 -0.66 6.22
C LEU A 253 -20.32 -2.14 6.53
N LEU A 254 -19.36 -3.01 6.18
CA LEU A 254 -19.34 -4.40 6.59
C LEU A 254 -18.10 -4.61 7.45
N THR A 255 -18.31 -5.09 8.68
CA THR A 255 -17.22 -5.28 9.66
C THR A 255 -17.20 -6.72 10.20
N SER A 256 -16.06 -7.14 10.66
CA SER A 256 -15.91 -8.37 11.46
C SER A 256 -16.60 -8.26 12.81
#